data_152247e141f1fcf979d99a049d906da2
#
_entry.id   152247e141f1fcf979d99a049d906da2
#
_cell.length_a   1.000
_cell.length_b   1.000
_cell.length_c   1.000
_cell.angle_alpha   90.00
_cell.angle_beta   90.00
_cell.angle_gamma   90.00
#
_symmetry.space_group_name_H-M   'P 1'
#
loop_
_entity.id
_entity.type
_entity.pdbx_description
1 polymer ?
#
loop_
_entity_poly.entity_id
_entity_poly.type
_entity_poly.pdbx_seq_one_letter_code
_entity_poly.pdbx_strand_id
1 'polypeptide(L)'
;MEDELSALFKALGHPIRRKILDILRHSPRTTGELDEYFPEVSRYAIMKHLSALQEGNLVVVRRKGRYRLNFLNAVPLQEMHDRWVGKYMESSASSLLNLKLAAEQLGGEKEMAHTEAKVFQIEQEVIINAPRHQVFKALTENAGDWWEFRLAPKGTESNFSFDPVPGGLFVEKWGENEGAVWGNVYYVNAPEEIRMHGHLGMQGAVQSAYTYRLKEKDGVTTLQLSHTASGILEDNWEKEHTEGWKYLLGTLLKNYLEQSNDSN
;
A
#
# COMPACT_ATOMS: atom_id res chain seq x y z
N MET A 1 19.60 26.04 -14.29
CA MET A 1 18.67 25.48 -13.29
C MET A 1 19.20 24.12 -12.90
N GLU A 2 19.63 23.98 -11.66
CA GLU A 2 19.91 22.64 -11.13
C GLU A 2 18.55 21.91 -11.10
N ASP A 3 18.48 20.76 -11.74
CA ASP A 3 17.25 19.94 -11.77
C ASP A 3 16.91 19.53 -10.33
N GLU A 4 15.63 19.61 -9.92
CA GLU A 4 15.15 19.21 -8.57
C GLU A 4 15.64 17.81 -8.19
N LEU A 5 15.77 16.92 -9.17
CA LEU A 5 16.36 15.60 -9.02
C LEU A 5 17.84 15.63 -8.63
N SER A 6 18.63 16.57 -9.15
CA SER A 6 20.04 16.70 -8.80
C SER A 6 20.19 17.09 -7.33
N ALA A 7 19.35 17.97 -6.81
CA ALA A 7 19.30 18.32 -5.39
C ALA A 7 18.89 17.13 -4.52
N LEU A 8 17.91 16.34 -4.95
CA LEU A 8 17.47 15.13 -4.30
C LEU A 8 18.62 14.08 -4.18
N PHE A 9 19.28 13.77 -5.31
CA PHE A 9 20.40 12.82 -5.30
C PHE A 9 21.58 13.30 -4.46
N LYS A 10 21.90 14.58 -4.56
CA LYS A 10 22.94 15.20 -3.71
C LYS A 10 22.57 15.07 -2.23
N ALA A 11 21.30 15.28 -1.88
CA ALA A 11 20.81 15.08 -0.51
C ALA A 11 20.94 13.62 -0.06
N LEU A 12 20.61 12.64 -0.89
CA LEU A 12 20.68 11.20 -0.58
C LEU A 12 22.13 10.65 -0.60
N GLY A 13 23.08 11.33 -1.24
CA GLY A 13 24.45 10.85 -1.46
C GLY A 13 25.33 10.69 -0.21
N HIS A 14 24.83 10.98 1.01
CA HIS A 14 25.62 10.91 2.23
C HIS A 14 25.01 9.95 3.26
N PRO A 15 25.80 9.04 3.90
CA PRO A 15 25.26 8.03 4.80
C PRO A 15 24.55 8.61 6.04
N ILE A 16 25.08 9.68 6.65
CA ILE A 16 24.44 10.33 7.80
C ILE A 16 23.06 10.89 7.41
N ARG A 17 22.94 11.48 6.22
CA ARG A 17 21.66 12.02 5.76
C ARG A 17 20.60 10.92 5.56
N ARG A 18 20.98 9.79 4.98
CA ARG A 18 20.10 8.62 4.88
C ARG A 18 19.65 8.10 6.25
N LYS A 19 20.61 8.00 7.21
CA LYS A 19 20.29 7.59 8.59
C LYS A 19 19.35 8.59 9.30
N ILE A 20 19.47 9.89 9.03
CA ILE A 20 18.54 10.91 9.53
C ILE A 20 17.13 10.65 8.97
N LEU A 21 17.01 10.37 7.66
CA LEU A 21 15.71 10.04 7.04
C LEU A 21 15.12 8.75 7.62
N ASP A 22 15.93 7.73 7.89
CA ASP A 22 15.49 6.48 8.53
C ASP A 22 14.91 6.74 9.92
N ILE A 23 15.51 7.62 10.70
CA ILE A 23 15.00 8.02 12.03
C ILE A 23 13.69 8.79 11.88
N LEU A 24 13.62 9.76 10.96
CA LEU A 24 12.44 10.60 10.74
C LEU A 24 11.26 9.84 10.14
N ARG A 25 11.51 8.70 9.49
CA ARG A 25 10.46 7.81 8.99
C ARG A 25 9.54 7.30 10.11
N HIS A 26 10.07 7.09 11.30
CA HIS A 26 9.30 6.58 12.44
C HIS A 26 8.55 7.68 13.19
N SER A 27 9.18 8.86 13.36
CA SER A 27 8.54 10.01 14.02
C SER A 27 9.33 11.30 13.80
N PRO A 28 8.65 12.47 13.80
CA PRO A 28 9.32 13.76 13.74
C PRO A 28 10.24 13.96 14.95
N ARG A 29 11.39 14.62 14.73
CA ARG A 29 12.41 14.89 15.76
C ARG A 29 12.89 16.34 15.72
N THR A 30 13.26 16.85 16.89
CA THR A 30 14.04 18.08 16.99
C THR A 30 15.49 17.85 16.55
N THR A 31 16.22 18.92 16.24
CA THR A 31 17.66 18.81 15.94
C THR A 31 18.45 18.27 17.13
N GLY A 32 18.03 18.58 18.35
CA GLY A 32 18.68 18.08 19.58
C GLY A 32 18.51 16.57 19.72
N GLU A 33 17.29 16.06 19.55
CA GLU A 33 17.04 14.61 19.58
C GLU A 33 17.78 13.86 18.45
N LEU A 34 17.90 14.46 17.26
CA LEU A 34 18.68 13.86 16.19
C LEU A 34 20.18 13.80 16.51
N ASP A 35 20.72 14.83 17.19
CA ASP A 35 22.11 14.91 17.60
C ASP A 35 22.51 13.71 18.49
N GLU A 36 21.62 13.27 19.38
CA GLU A 36 21.83 12.13 20.29
C GLU A 36 22.07 10.80 19.56
N TYR A 37 21.57 10.65 18.33
CA TYR A 37 21.81 9.45 17.51
C TYR A 37 23.18 9.40 16.82
N PHE A 38 23.97 10.51 16.90
CA PHE A 38 25.23 10.64 16.18
C PHE A 38 26.36 11.18 17.10
N PRO A 39 26.75 10.43 18.14
CA PRO A 39 27.74 10.89 19.14
C PRO A 39 29.09 11.22 18.53
N GLU A 40 29.45 10.65 17.40
CA GLU A 40 30.70 10.87 16.66
C GLU A 40 30.65 12.15 15.77
N VAL A 41 29.51 12.84 15.69
CA VAL A 41 29.29 13.95 14.75
C VAL A 41 28.90 15.20 15.52
N SER A 42 29.53 16.33 15.23
CA SER A 42 29.18 17.57 15.92
C SER A 42 27.77 18.03 15.54
N ARG A 43 27.07 18.65 16.49
CA ARG A 43 25.75 19.25 16.29
C ARG A 43 25.69 20.21 15.09
N TYR A 44 26.76 20.93 14.84
CA TYR A 44 26.88 21.82 13.69
C TYR A 44 26.85 21.02 12.36
N ALA A 45 27.52 19.87 12.31
CA ALA A 45 27.49 18.99 11.15
C ALA A 45 26.09 18.38 10.93
N ILE A 46 25.38 17.99 12.01
CA ILE A 46 23.98 17.54 11.91
C ILE A 46 23.10 18.65 11.32
N MET A 47 23.26 19.90 11.75
CA MET A 47 22.53 21.03 11.16
C MET A 47 22.82 21.20 9.67
N LYS A 48 24.08 21.05 9.23
CA LYS A 48 24.43 21.06 7.80
C LYS A 48 23.80 19.92 7.02
N HIS A 49 23.75 18.73 7.59
CA HIS A 49 23.08 17.59 6.97
C HIS A 49 21.57 17.84 6.84
N LEU A 50 20.94 18.40 7.86
CA LEU A 50 19.52 18.80 7.80
C LEU A 50 19.25 19.89 6.76
N SER A 51 20.13 20.91 6.64
CA SER A 51 20.02 21.93 5.60
C SER A 51 20.05 21.30 4.20
N ALA A 52 21.01 20.41 3.93
CA ALA A 52 21.09 19.71 2.65
C ALA A 52 19.85 18.84 2.36
N LEU A 53 19.25 18.23 3.39
CA LEU A 53 18.00 17.48 3.26
C LEU A 53 16.80 18.39 2.99
N GLN A 54 16.79 19.61 3.55
CA GLN A 54 15.77 20.63 3.28
C GLN A 54 15.90 21.20 1.88
N GLU A 55 17.14 21.47 1.40
CA GLU A 55 17.41 21.87 0.02
C GLU A 55 16.94 20.82 -1.00
N GLY A 56 17.07 19.53 -0.68
CA GLY A 56 16.54 18.41 -1.46
C GLY A 56 15.07 18.13 -1.22
N ASN A 57 14.35 18.98 -0.49
CA ASN A 57 12.93 18.84 -0.14
C ASN A 57 12.57 17.51 0.56
N LEU A 58 13.56 16.82 1.16
CA LEU A 58 13.36 15.56 1.90
C LEU A 58 12.99 15.76 3.36
N VAL A 59 13.24 16.95 3.91
CA VAL A 59 12.90 17.32 5.28
C VAL A 59 12.16 18.65 5.30
N VAL A 60 11.04 18.69 6.00
CA VAL A 60 10.25 19.90 6.25
C VAL A 60 10.29 20.22 7.75
N VAL A 61 10.52 21.50 8.09
CA VAL A 61 10.55 21.95 9.46
C VAL A 61 9.23 22.64 9.83
N ARG A 62 8.60 22.18 10.90
CA ARG A 62 7.37 22.82 11.45
C ARG A 62 7.58 23.18 12.91
N ARG A 63 6.96 24.28 13.33
CA ARG A 63 6.93 24.69 14.74
C ARG A 63 5.73 24.03 15.46
N LYS A 64 6.01 23.41 16.62
CA LYS A 64 4.98 22.93 17.54
C LYS A 64 5.29 23.53 18.92
N GLY A 65 4.58 24.62 19.27
CA GLY A 65 4.89 25.42 20.45
C GLY A 65 6.31 26.02 20.35
N ARG A 66 7.15 25.75 21.35
CA ARG A 66 8.56 26.23 21.41
C ARG A 66 9.54 25.36 20.62
N TYR A 67 9.10 24.20 20.11
CA TYR A 67 9.96 23.25 19.42
C TYR A 67 9.88 23.42 17.91
N ARG A 68 11.03 23.19 17.24
CA ARG A 68 11.13 23.04 15.78
C ARG A 68 11.36 21.56 15.49
N LEU A 69 10.37 20.93 14.87
CA LEU A 69 10.39 19.51 14.52
C LEU A 69 10.73 19.35 13.04
N ASN A 70 11.64 18.43 12.75
CA ASN A 70 11.97 17.98 11.40
C ASN A 70 11.05 16.81 11.06
N PHE A 71 10.40 16.87 9.91
CA PHE A 71 9.51 15.84 9.36
C PHE A 71 10.11 15.30 8.08
N LEU A 72 10.02 14.00 7.87
CA LEU A 72 10.29 13.41 6.56
C LEU A 72 9.22 13.89 5.58
N ASN A 73 9.67 14.36 4.40
CA ASN A 73 8.82 14.58 3.24
C ASN A 73 9.09 13.45 2.23
N ALA A 74 8.17 12.51 2.10
CA ALA A 74 8.31 11.37 1.22
C ALA A 74 7.95 11.67 -0.24
N VAL A 75 7.34 12.83 -0.53
CA VAL A 75 6.85 13.20 -1.88
C VAL A 75 7.95 13.12 -2.94
N PRO A 76 9.15 13.73 -2.77
CA PRO A 76 10.19 13.64 -3.80
C PRO A 76 10.72 12.22 -4.03
N LEU A 77 10.67 11.35 -3.01
CA LEU A 77 11.03 9.94 -3.14
C LEU A 77 9.98 9.18 -3.94
N GLN A 78 8.71 9.47 -3.72
CA GLN A 78 7.61 8.89 -4.48
C GLN A 78 7.65 9.34 -5.95
N GLU A 79 7.86 10.62 -6.21
CA GLU A 79 8.01 11.16 -7.58
C GLU A 79 9.19 10.52 -8.32
N MET A 80 10.32 10.33 -7.64
CA MET A 80 11.48 9.63 -8.18
C MET A 80 11.14 8.16 -8.51
N HIS A 81 10.46 7.48 -7.58
CA HIS A 81 9.99 6.11 -7.77
C HIS A 81 9.06 6.02 -8.99
N ASP A 82 8.03 6.86 -9.06
CA ASP A 82 7.03 6.83 -10.13
C ASP A 82 7.64 7.13 -11.50
N ARG A 83 8.64 8.01 -11.54
CA ARG A 83 9.34 8.38 -12.77
C ARG A 83 10.15 7.25 -13.38
N TRP A 84 10.80 6.42 -12.56
CA TRP A 84 11.75 5.41 -13.06
C TRP A 84 11.40 3.98 -12.73
N VAL A 85 10.66 3.75 -11.66
CA VAL A 85 10.32 2.41 -11.17
C VAL A 85 8.86 2.10 -11.45
N GLY A 86 7.96 3.07 -11.40
CA GLY A 86 6.52 2.88 -11.57
C GLY A 86 6.15 2.10 -12.84
N LYS A 87 6.84 2.38 -13.97
CA LYS A 87 6.62 1.64 -15.23
C LYS A 87 7.07 0.17 -15.20
N TYR A 88 7.99 -0.16 -14.28
CA TYR A 88 8.53 -1.52 -14.14
C TYR A 88 7.81 -2.30 -13.02
N MET A 89 7.10 -1.59 -12.12
CA MET A 89 6.30 -2.21 -11.07
C MET A 89 5.02 -2.87 -11.62
N GLU A 90 4.62 -2.53 -12.83
CA GLU A 90 3.52 -3.22 -13.53
C GLU A 90 3.89 -4.64 -13.97
N SER A 91 5.17 -5.03 -14.00
CA SER A 91 5.58 -6.41 -14.25
C SER A 91 6.97 -6.73 -13.68
N SER A 92 7.04 -7.69 -12.79
CA SER A 92 8.20 -8.60 -12.56
C SER A 92 9.47 -8.08 -11.85
N ALA A 93 9.85 -6.81 -11.90
CA ALA A 93 11.15 -6.36 -11.36
C ALA A 93 11.20 -6.34 -9.82
N SER A 94 10.09 -6.02 -9.15
CA SER A 94 10.01 -6.02 -7.68
C SER A 94 10.16 -7.41 -7.10
N SER A 95 9.64 -8.43 -7.77
CA SER A 95 9.75 -9.83 -7.34
C SER A 95 11.19 -10.30 -7.35
N LEU A 96 11.98 -9.93 -8.36
CA LEU A 96 13.40 -10.30 -8.48
C LEU A 96 14.28 -9.57 -7.45
N LEU A 97 14.00 -8.30 -7.18
CA LEU A 97 14.76 -7.54 -6.18
C LEU A 97 14.47 -8.03 -4.75
N ASN A 98 13.20 -8.35 -4.45
CA ASN A 98 12.82 -8.89 -3.15
C ASN A 98 13.33 -10.33 -2.95
N LEU A 99 13.39 -11.15 -4.00
CA LEU A 99 14.06 -12.45 -3.97
C LEU A 99 15.56 -12.32 -3.70
N LYS A 100 16.24 -11.35 -4.32
CA LYS A 100 17.64 -11.07 -4.09
C LYS A 100 17.89 -10.62 -2.64
N LEU A 101 17.10 -9.70 -2.12
CA LEU A 101 17.19 -9.20 -0.74
C LEU A 101 16.87 -10.30 0.28
N ALA A 102 15.89 -11.16 0.01
CA ALA A 102 15.59 -12.31 0.86
C ALA A 102 16.73 -13.36 0.85
N ALA A 103 17.35 -13.61 -0.29
CA ALA A 103 18.49 -14.51 -0.41
C ALA A 103 19.75 -13.95 0.29
N GLU A 104 19.98 -12.65 0.22
CA GLU A 104 21.12 -11.98 0.90
C GLU A 104 20.94 -11.93 2.43
N GLN A 105 19.70 -11.88 2.95
CA GLN A 105 19.41 -11.92 4.39
C GLN A 105 19.49 -13.34 4.99
N LEU A 106 19.38 -14.38 4.17
CA LEU A 106 19.40 -15.78 4.59
C LEU A 106 20.78 -16.46 4.46
N GLY A 107 21.86 -15.69 4.29
CA GLY A 107 23.25 -16.17 4.12
C GLY A 107 23.76 -17.11 5.22
N GLY A 108 23.21 -18.29 5.28
CA GLY A 108 23.64 -19.46 6.04
C GLY A 108 23.36 -20.69 5.21
N GLU A 109 24.39 -21.51 4.94
CA GLU A 109 24.31 -22.76 4.21
C GLU A 109 23.27 -23.71 4.84
N LYS A 110 22.03 -23.62 4.35
CA LYS A 110 21.05 -24.72 4.38
C LYS A 110 20.60 -24.95 2.97
N GLU A 111 20.58 -26.23 2.54
CA GLU A 111 19.99 -26.64 1.27
C GLU A 111 18.67 -25.90 1.06
N MET A 112 18.70 -24.91 0.16
CA MET A 112 17.47 -24.22 -0.23
C MET A 112 16.65 -25.20 -1.07
N ALA A 113 15.55 -25.68 -0.52
CA ALA A 113 14.47 -26.16 -1.37
C ALA A 113 14.21 -25.06 -2.41
N HIS A 114 14.31 -25.39 -3.70
CA HIS A 114 14.03 -24.49 -4.80
C HIS A 114 12.54 -24.09 -4.72
N THR A 115 12.25 -23.02 -3.99
CA THR A 115 10.91 -22.46 -3.97
C THR A 115 10.85 -21.47 -5.13
N GLU A 116 10.27 -21.89 -6.24
CA GLU A 116 10.09 -21.02 -7.41
C GLU A 116 9.12 -19.90 -7.10
N ALA A 117 9.49 -18.67 -7.47
CA ALA A 117 8.57 -17.56 -7.48
C ALA A 117 7.52 -17.75 -8.56
N LYS A 118 6.25 -17.64 -8.20
CA LYS A 118 5.10 -17.78 -9.09
C LYS A 118 4.41 -16.45 -9.29
N VAL A 119 3.62 -16.35 -10.33
CA VAL A 119 2.76 -15.20 -10.62
C VAL A 119 1.41 -15.73 -11.06
N PHE A 120 0.34 -15.12 -10.57
CA PHE A 120 -0.98 -15.30 -11.17
C PHE A 120 -1.62 -13.94 -11.47
N GLN A 121 -2.55 -13.93 -12.42
CA GLN A 121 -3.36 -12.78 -12.78
C GLN A 121 -4.81 -13.21 -12.91
N ILE A 122 -5.71 -12.51 -12.24
CA ILE A 122 -7.14 -12.73 -12.25
C ILE A 122 -7.80 -11.49 -12.84
N GLU A 123 -8.58 -11.67 -13.89
CA GLU A 123 -9.45 -10.65 -14.48
C GLU A 123 -10.88 -11.15 -14.37
N GLN A 124 -11.76 -10.31 -13.81
CA GLN A 124 -13.18 -10.62 -13.68
C GLN A 124 -14.03 -9.40 -14.01
N GLU A 125 -15.21 -9.67 -14.54
CA GLU A 125 -16.20 -8.65 -14.83
C GLU A 125 -17.54 -9.05 -14.22
N VAL A 126 -18.19 -8.09 -13.54
CA VAL A 126 -19.49 -8.27 -12.92
C VAL A 126 -20.41 -7.15 -13.36
N ILE A 127 -21.57 -7.52 -13.87
CA ILE A 127 -22.65 -6.58 -14.23
C ILE A 127 -23.59 -6.43 -13.04
N ILE A 128 -23.73 -5.20 -12.54
CA ILE A 128 -24.50 -4.85 -11.35
C ILE A 128 -25.58 -3.84 -11.72
N ASN A 129 -26.81 -4.12 -11.37
CA ASN A 129 -27.99 -3.31 -11.68
C ASN A 129 -28.11 -2.13 -10.67
N ALA A 130 -27.08 -1.30 -10.60
CA ALA A 130 -26.98 -0.14 -9.74
C ALA A 130 -26.09 0.94 -10.37
N PRO A 131 -26.32 2.22 -10.08
CA PRO A 131 -25.48 3.32 -10.53
C PRO A 131 -24.05 3.21 -9.94
N ARG A 132 -23.05 3.65 -10.70
CA ARG A 132 -21.63 3.56 -10.37
C ARG A 132 -21.28 4.13 -8.98
N HIS A 133 -21.86 5.26 -8.60
CA HIS A 133 -21.59 5.86 -7.31
C HIS A 133 -22.06 5.00 -6.13
N GLN A 134 -23.16 4.23 -6.30
CA GLN A 134 -23.62 3.28 -5.29
C GLN A 134 -22.69 2.07 -5.20
N VAL A 135 -22.25 1.55 -6.36
CA VAL A 135 -21.28 0.44 -6.40
C VAL A 135 -19.96 0.86 -5.75
N PHE A 136 -19.46 2.06 -6.07
CA PHE A 136 -18.24 2.58 -5.46
C PHE A 136 -18.37 2.73 -3.93
N LYS A 137 -19.49 3.27 -3.46
CA LYS A 137 -19.81 3.39 -2.04
C LYS A 137 -19.88 2.03 -1.35
N ALA A 138 -20.49 1.04 -1.96
CA ALA A 138 -20.54 -0.32 -1.43
C ALA A 138 -19.16 -0.97 -1.33
N LEU A 139 -18.30 -0.76 -2.34
CA LEU A 139 -16.92 -1.27 -2.33
C LEU A 139 -16.02 -0.59 -1.29
N THR A 140 -16.37 0.60 -0.82
CA THR A 140 -15.56 1.42 0.09
C THR A 140 -16.25 1.60 1.45
N GLU A 141 -17.14 2.56 1.58
CA GLU A 141 -17.77 2.93 2.85
C GLU A 141 -18.59 1.80 3.48
N ASN A 142 -19.22 0.97 2.67
CA ASN A 142 -20.11 -0.11 3.10
C ASN A 142 -19.48 -1.51 2.93
N ALA A 143 -18.17 -1.62 2.77
CA ALA A 143 -17.49 -2.91 2.58
C ALA A 143 -17.79 -3.90 3.73
N GLY A 144 -17.91 -3.42 4.95
CA GLY A 144 -18.23 -4.23 6.13
C GLY A 144 -19.60 -4.90 6.12
N ASP A 145 -20.56 -4.39 5.33
CA ASP A 145 -21.95 -4.88 5.30
C ASP A 145 -22.12 -6.16 4.47
N TRP A 146 -21.23 -6.41 3.52
CA TRP A 146 -21.32 -7.53 2.58
C TRP A 146 -20.07 -8.38 2.44
N TRP A 147 -18.89 -7.89 2.90
CA TRP A 147 -17.64 -8.61 2.84
C TRP A 147 -17.59 -9.69 3.92
N GLU A 148 -17.74 -10.97 3.54
CA GLU A 148 -17.84 -12.08 4.48
C GLU A 148 -16.50 -12.69 4.91
N PHE A 149 -15.45 -12.56 4.08
CA PHE A 149 -14.15 -13.10 4.46
C PHE A 149 -13.56 -12.36 5.66
N ARG A 150 -13.00 -13.12 6.59
CA ARG A 150 -12.42 -12.60 7.83
C ARG A 150 -11.03 -13.20 8.05
N LEU A 151 -10.10 -12.37 8.52
CA LEU A 151 -8.80 -12.78 9.02
C LEU A 151 -8.77 -12.84 10.55
N ALA A 152 -9.78 -12.31 11.20
CA ALA A 152 -9.96 -12.42 12.64
C ALA A 152 -9.97 -13.89 13.09
N PRO A 153 -9.43 -14.22 14.28
CA PRO A 153 -9.49 -15.56 14.85
C PRO A 153 -10.93 -16.07 14.93
N LYS A 154 -11.13 -17.36 14.70
CA LYS A 154 -12.46 -17.98 14.70
C LYS A 154 -13.23 -17.71 16.00
N GLY A 155 -14.43 -17.17 15.88
CA GLY A 155 -15.30 -16.82 17.00
C GLY A 155 -15.06 -15.43 17.58
N THR A 156 -14.18 -14.62 16.97
CA THR A 156 -13.95 -13.22 17.31
C THR A 156 -14.78 -12.32 16.41
N GLU A 157 -15.53 -11.40 17.00
CA GLU A 157 -16.21 -10.35 16.23
C GLU A 157 -15.20 -9.38 15.64
N SER A 158 -15.37 -8.98 14.39
CA SER A 158 -14.51 -8.02 13.73
C SER A 158 -15.32 -6.99 12.92
N ASN A 159 -14.74 -5.81 12.75
CA ASN A 159 -15.34 -4.72 11.99
C ASN A 159 -14.37 -4.24 10.91
N PHE A 160 -14.92 -3.89 9.75
CA PHE A 160 -14.17 -3.27 8.67
C PHE A 160 -14.23 -1.75 8.74
N SER A 161 -13.10 -1.12 8.36
CA SER A 161 -13.03 0.30 8.03
C SER A 161 -12.24 0.48 6.75
N PHE A 162 -12.73 1.35 5.87
CA PHE A 162 -12.05 1.64 4.62
C PHE A 162 -11.96 3.16 4.43
N ASP A 163 -10.73 3.66 4.25
CA ASP A 163 -10.46 5.05 3.91
C ASP A 163 -10.04 5.14 2.43
N PRO A 164 -10.96 5.52 1.49
CA PRO A 164 -10.72 5.48 0.06
C PRO A 164 -9.96 6.71 -0.45
N VAL A 165 -8.83 7.04 0.17
CA VAL A 165 -7.91 8.11 -0.25
C VAL A 165 -6.50 7.55 -0.46
N PRO A 166 -5.65 8.19 -1.27
CA PRO A 166 -4.26 7.75 -1.41
C PRO A 166 -3.54 7.69 -0.06
N GLY A 167 -2.98 6.52 0.27
CA GLY A 167 -2.40 6.21 1.58
C GLY A 167 -3.41 5.70 2.62
N GLY A 168 -4.71 5.70 2.31
CA GLY A 168 -5.76 5.13 3.16
C GLY A 168 -5.70 3.61 3.21
N LEU A 169 -6.34 3.03 4.21
CA LEU A 169 -6.31 1.60 4.49
C LEU A 169 -7.70 0.97 4.46
N PHE A 170 -7.77 -0.24 3.93
CA PHE A 170 -8.87 -1.16 4.15
C PHE A 170 -8.45 -2.13 5.24
N VAL A 171 -9.08 -2.05 6.40
CA VAL A 171 -8.67 -2.73 7.64
C VAL A 171 -9.82 -3.51 8.24
N GLU A 172 -9.54 -4.71 8.70
CA GLU A 172 -10.35 -5.49 9.62
C GLU A 172 -9.80 -5.36 11.04
N LYS A 173 -10.62 -4.99 12.02
CA LYS A 173 -10.24 -4.82 13.43
C LYS A 173 -11.06 -5.73 14.32
N TRP A 174 -10.41 -6.37 15.31
CA TRP A 174 -11.05 -7.26 16.29
C TRP A 174 -10.59 -7.02 17.74
N GLY A 175 -9.77 -5.98 17.98
CA GLY A 175 -9.30 -5.54 19.29
C GLY A 175 -8.75 -4.12 19.23
N GLU A 176 -8.32 -3.59 20.37
CA GLU A 176 -7.81 -2.23 20.47
C GLU A 176 -6.58 -2.00 19.58
N ASN A 177 -5.64 -2.97 19.58
CA ASN A 177 -4.42 -2.96 18.79
C ASN A 177 -4.29 -4.20 17.88
N GLU A 178 -5.41 -4.89 17.61
CA GLU A 178 -5.46 -6.13 16.85
C GLU A 178 -6.29 -5.94 15.59
N GLY A 179 -5.77 -6.42 14.47
CA GLY A 179 -6.42 -6.29 13.18
C GLY A 179 -5.53 -6.75 12.03
N ALA A 180 -6.07 -6.70 10.82
CA ALA A 180 -5.38 -6.99 9.59
C ALA A 180 -5.63 -5.92 8.54
N VAL A 181 -4.61 -5.63 7.72
CA VAL A 181 -4.73 -4.76 6.55
C VAL A 181 -5.07 -5.61 5.33
N TRP A 182 -6.24 -5.41 4.76
CA TRP A 182 -6.68 -6.04 3.51
C TRP A 182 -6.11 -5.33 2.29
N GLY A 183 -6.00 -3.98 2.36
CA GLY A 183 -5.46 -3.18 1.28
C GLY A 183 -4.93 -1.82 1.73
N ASN A 184 -3.93 -1.32 1.01
CA ASN A 184 -3.44 0.05 1.08
C ASN A 184 -3.73 0.71 -0.26
N VAL A 185 -4.45 1.82 -0.23
CA VAL A 185 -4.86 2.57 -1.41
C VAL A 185 -3.69 3.38 -1.93
N TYR A 186 -3.31 3.20 -3.19
CA TYR A 186 -2.28 4.03 -3.82
C TYR A 186 -2.79 4.90 -4.98
N TYR A 187 -4.02 4.64 -5.47
CA TYR A 187 -4.66 5.46 -6.49
C TYR A 187 -6.17 5.43 -6.34
N VAL A 188 -6.80 6.60 -6.45
CA VAL A 188 -8.25 6.76 -6.49
C VAL A 188 -8.63 7.78 -7.55
N ASN A 189 -9.59 7.45 -8.39
CA ASN A 189 -10.35 8.33 -9.26
C ASN A 189 -11.85 8.01 -9.05
N ALA A 190 -12.40 8.55 -7.97
CA ALA A 190 -13.78 8.26 -7.58
C ALA A 190 -14.80 8.91 -8.53
N PRO A 191 -15.88 8.21 -8.90
CA PRO A 191 -16.23 6.83 -8.56
C PRO A 191 -15.80 5.80 -9.63
N GLU A 192 -14.79 6.10 -10.48
CA GLU A 192 -14.40 5.29 -11.62
C GLU A 192 -13.40 4.20 -11.29
N GLU A 193 -12.44 4.47 -10.42
CA GLU A 193 -11.33 3.53 -10.21
C GLU A 193 -10.71 3.68 -8.83
N ILE A 194 -10.35 2.54 -8.22
CA ILE A 194 -9.50 2.48 -7.03
C ILE A 194 -8.49 1.34 -7.18
N ARG A 195 -7.23 1.60 -6.81
CA ARG A 195 -6.13 0.63 -6.87
C ARG A 195 -5.50 0.48 -5.50
N MET A 196 -5.24 -0.77 -5.13
CA MET A 196 -4.76 -1.15 -3.81
C MET A 196 -3.64 -2.18 -3.88
N HIS A 197 -2.74 -2.12 -2.91
CA HIS A 197 -1.85 -3.23 -2.57
C HIS A 197 -2.37 -3.92 -1.31
N GLY A 198 -2.36 -5.25 -1.28
CA GLY A 198 -2.79 -5.99 -0.10
C GLY A 198 -2.61 -7.49 -0.25
N HIS A 199 -2.30 -8.15 0.85
CA HIS A 199 -2.03 -9.58 0.86
C HIS A 199 -3.28 -10.45 0.67
N LEU A 200 -4.48 -9.93 0.92
CA LEU A 200 -5.76 -10.65 0.75
C LEU A 200 -5.78 -12.05 1.40
N GLY A 201 -5.17 -12.17 2.60
CA GLY A 201 -5.06 -13.43 3.35
C GLY A 201 -3.83 -14.28 3.00
N MET A 202 -3.13 -14.01 1.90
CA MET A 202 -1.88 -14.69 1.56
C MET A 202 -0.79 -14.36 2.58
N GLN A 203 0.01 -15.35 2.94
CA GLN A 203 1.09 -15.20 3.93
C GLN A 203 2.46 -15.39 3.28
N GLY A 204 3.51 -14.86 3.94
CA GLY A 204 4.89 -15.04 3.50
C GLY A 204 5.35 -13.96 2.52
N ALA A 205 6.30 -14.33 1.65
CA ALA A 205 6.93 -13.43 0.69
C ALA A 205 6.05 -13.25 -0.56
N VAL A 206 4.96 -12.51 -0.41
CA VAL A 206 3.96 -12.25 -1.47
C VAL A 206 3.81 -10.76 -1.69
N GLN A 207 3.69 -10.38 -2.95
CA GLN A 207 3.22 -9.06 -3.37
C GLN A 207 1.94 -9.21 -4.17
N SER A 208 0.95 -8.38 -3.85
CA SER A 208 -0.34 -8.42 -4.52
C SER A 208 -0.89 -7.01 -4.71
N ALA A 209 -1.44 -6.78 -5.88
CA ALA A 209 -2.13 -5.54 -6.25
C ALA A 209 -3.47 -5.87 -6.89
N TYR A 210 -4.51 -5.11 -6.53
CA TYR A 210 -5.82 -5.28 -7.11
C TYR A 210 -6.49 -3.93 -7.39
N THR A 211 -7.28 -3.93 -8.45
CA THR A 211 -7.92 -2.74 -9.00
C THR A 211 -9.39 -2.99 -9.24
N TYR A 212 -10.24 -2.07 -8.82
CA TYR A 212 -11.63 -2.00 -9.26
C TYR A 212 -11.79 -0.86 -10.25
N ARG A 213 -12.34 -1.16 -11.44
CA ARG A 213 -12.76 -0.17 -12.43
C ARG A 213 -14.25 -0.27 -12.65
N LEU A 214 -14.92 0.86 -12.63
CA LEU A 214 -16.38 0.95 -12.73
C LEU A 214 -16.76 1.74 -13.99
N LYS A 215 -17.52 1.11 -14.88
CA LYS A 215 -18.09 1.76 -16.05
C LYS A 215 -19.61 1.72 -15.96
N GLU A 216 -20.26 2.85 -16.13
CA GLU A 216 -21.73 2.92 -16.09
C GLU A 216 -22.28 3.20 -17.46
N LYS A 217 -23.38 2.50 -17.78
CA LYS A 217 -24.23 2.77 -18.92
C LYS A 217 -25.69 2.52 -18.53
N ASP A 218 -26.54 3.49 -18.75
CA ASP A 218 -27.98 3.40 -18.52
C ASP A 218 -28.38 2.94 -17.09
N GLY A 219 -27.64 3.41 -16.06
CA GLY A 219 -27.87 3.05 -14.65
C GLY A 219 -27.33 1.67 -14.24
N VAL A 220 -26.69 0.95 -15.15
CA VAL A 220 -26.08 -0.35 -14.91
C VAL A 220 -24.57 -0.19 -14.88
N THR A 221 -23.92 -0.73 -13.85
CA THR A 221 -22.46 -0.66 -13.69
C THR A 221 -21.80 -1.98 -14.07
N THR A 222 -20.78 -1.89 -14.91
CA THR A 222 -19.81 -2.96 -15.14
C THR A 222 -18.63 -2.74 -14.22
N LEU A 223 -18.47 -3.61 -13.23
CA LEU A 223 -17.32 -3.68 -12.34
C LEU A 223 -16.28 -4.63 -12.94
N GLN A 224 -15.09 -4.10 -13.21
CA GLN A 224 -13.93 -4.86 -13.65
C GLN A 224 -12.93 -4.97 -12.50
N LEU A 225 -12.60 -6.20 -12.12
CA LEU A 225 -11.53 -6.54 -11.19
C LEU A 225 -10.30 -6.96 -11.99
N SER A 226 -9.14 -6.41 -11.64
CA SER A 226 -7.82 -6.94 -12.00
C SER A 226 -7.06 -7.23 -10.71
N HIS A 227 -6.59 -8.46 -10.50
CA HIS A 227 -5.80 -8.86 -9.35
C HIS A 227 -4.57 -9.63 -9.82
N THR A 228 -3.39 -9.12 -9.46
CA THR A 228 -2.10 -9.77 -9.74
C THR A 228 -1.39 -10.06 -8.44
N ALA A 229 -0.90 -11.27 -8.26
CA ALA A 229 -0.03 -11.64 -7.14
C ALA A 229 1.25 -12.30 -7.63
N SER A 230 2.36 -12.06 -6.94
CA SER A 230 3.67 -12.62 -7.25
C SER A 230 4.45 -12.93 -5.98
N GLY A 231 5.33 -13.91 -6.03
CA GLY A 231 6.17 -14.32 -4.92
C GLY A 231 6.17 -15.83 -4.70
N ILE A 232 6.35 -16.24 -3.45
CA ILE A 232 6.27 -17.65 -3.06
C ILE A 232 4.79 -17.98 -2.85
N LEU A 233 4.11 -18.37 -3.93
CA LEU A 233 2.68 -18.62 -3.93
C LEU A 233 2.39 -20.11 -3.78
N GLU A 234 1.36 -20.45 -3.00
CA GLU A 234 0.83 -21.82 -2.93
C GLU A 234 0.08 -22.18 -4.23
N ASP A 235 0.08 -23.45 -4.58
CA ASP A 235 -0.45 -23.93 -5.88
C ASP A 235 -1.95 -23.70 -6.07
N ASN A 236 -2.70 -23.61 -4.96
CA ASN A 236 -4.15 -23.45 -4.95
C ASN A 236 -4.60 -21.98 -4.89
N TRP A 237 -3.74 -21.02 -4.55
CA TRP A 237 -4.14 -19.63 -4.32
C TRP A 237 -4.76 -18.94 -5.55
N GLU A 238 -4.26 -19.18 -6.75
CA GLU A 238 -4.89 -18.63 -7.96
C GLU A 238 -6.36 -19.07 -8.07
N LYS A 239 -6.61 -20.37 -7.87
CA LYS A 239 -7.96 -20.93 -7.93
C LYS A 239 -8.84 -20.39 -6.81
N GLU A 240 -8.33 -20.41 -5.57
CA GLU A 240 -9.07 -19.93 -4.40
C GLU A 240 -9.42 -18.45 -4.52
N HIS A 241 -8.49 -17.60 -4.94
CA HIS A 241 -8.77 -16.19 -5.16
C HIS A 241 -9.72 -15.96 -6.33
N THR A 242 -9.61 -16.75 -7.41
CA THR A 242 -10.56 -16.67 -8.53
C THR A 242 -11.98 -16.98 -8.10
N GLU A 243 -12.18 -18.06 -7.35
CA GLU A 243 -13.48 -18.46 -6.81
C GLU A 243 -13.97 -17.47 -5.73
N GLY A 244 -13.06 -17.01 -4.86
CA GLY A 244 -13.34 -16.02 -3.84
C GLY A 244 -13.83 -14.69 -4.42
N TRP A 245 -13.18 -14.18 -5.45
CA TRP A 245 -13.63 -12.95 -6.12
C TRP A 245 -14.97 -13.11 -6.84
N LYS A 246 -15.21 -14.27 -7.48
CA LYS A 246 -16.53 -14.56 -8.06
C LYS A 246 -17.62 -14.54 -7.03
N TYR A 247 -17.38 -15.12 -5.87
CA TYR A 247 -18.32 -15.15 -4.77
C TYR A 247 -18.54 -13.76 -4.18
N LEU A 248 -17.46 -13.05 -3.83
CA LEU A 248 -17.51 -11.71 -3.24
C LEU A 248 -18.23 -10.71 -4.14
N LEU A 249 -17.75 -10.57 -5.37
CA LEU A 249 -18.26 -9.51 -6.26
C LEU A 249 -19.51 -9.95 -7.04
N GLY A 250 -19.52 -11.20 -7.53
CA GLY A 250 -20.59 -11.72 -8.35
C GLY A 250 -21.81 -12.19 -7.58
N THR A 251 -21.68 -12.47 -6.28
CA THR A 251 -22.79 -12.92 -5.44
C THR A 251 -23.06 -11.92 -4.32
N LEU A 252 -22.13 -11.70 -3.40
CA LEU A 252 -22.41 -10.92 -2.19
C LEU A 252 -22.62 -9.45 -2.49
N LEU A 253 -21.67 -8.78 -3.14
CA LEU A 253 -21.80 -7.36 -3.51
C LEU A 253 -23.01 -7.12 -4.40
N LYS A 254 -23.22 -7.98 -5.43
CA LYS A 254 -24.32 -7.86 -6.35
C LYS A 254 -25.67 -7.97 -5.61
N ASN A 255 -25.84 -8.98 -4.77
CA ASN A 255 -27.07 -9.16 -3.98
C ASN A 255 -27.29 -8.00 -3.02
N TYR A 256 -26.25 -7.52 -2.34
CA TYR A 256 -26.32 -6.38 -1.43
C TYR A 256 -26.89 -5.12 -2.13
N LEU A 257 -26.44 -4.84 -3.34
CA LEU A 257 -26.85 -3.66 -4.10
C LEU A 257 -28.23 -3.84 -4.76
N GLU A 258 -28.54 -5.02 -5.30
CA GLU A 258 -29.79 -5.28 -6.01
C GLU A 258 -30.99 -5.44 -5.05
N GLN A 259 -30.79 -6.04 -3.86
CA GLN A 259 -31.84 -6.12 -2.83
C GLN A 259 -32.16 -4.76 -2.21
N SER A 260 -31.18 -3.85 -2.11
CA SER A 260 -31.41 -2.50 -1.59
C SER A 260 -32.24 -1.64 -2.54
N ASN A 261 -32.29 -1.97 -3.83
CA ASN A 261 -33.10 -1.25 -4.83
C ASN A 261 -34.56 -1.73 -4.90
N ASP A 262 -34.86 -2.96 -4.47
CA ASP A 262 -36.23 -3.50 -4.44
C ASP A 262 -37.03 -3.01 -3.20
N SER A 263 -36.37 -2.33 -2.27
CA SER A 263 -36.98 -1.85 -1.00
C SER A 263 -37.32 -0.36 -1.01
N ASN A 264 -37.14 0.36 -2.11
CA ASN A 264 -37.50 1.76 -2.35
C ASN A 264 -38.53 1.87 -3.50
#